data_fdbe3318b37f8e84cb69ad01b4ed6efc
#
_entry.id   fdbe3318b37f8e84cb69ad01b4ed6efc
#
_cell.length_a   1.000
_cell.length_b   1.000
_cell.length_c   1.000
_cell.angle_alpha   90.00
_cell.angle_beta   90.00
_cell.angle_gamma   90.00
#
_symmetry.space_group_name_H-M   'P 1'
#
loop_
_entity.id
_entity.type
_entity.pdbx_description
1 polymer ?
#
loop_
_entity_poly.entity_id
_entity_poly.type
_entity_poly.pdbx_seq_one_letter_code
_entity_poly.pdbx_strand_id
1 'polypeptide(L)'
;RQSSRFANMEYDFLFDKGCHLLAIGYNVGERRRDSSYYDLLASEARLCCFVAIAQGQLPQESWFALGRLLTTAGGGPVLISWSGSMFEYLMPLLVMPTYDNTLLDQTGKAAVERQIEYGRQRGVPWGVSESGYNTIDVHLNYQYRAFGVPGLGLKRGLADDVVIAPYASALALMVAPEEACLNLQRLAAEG
;
A
#
# COMPACT_ATOMS: atom_id res chain seq x y z
N ARG A 1 -2.76 24.11 15.10
CA ARG A 1 -3.56 23.70 16.29
C ARG A 1 -4.73 22.76 15.94
N GLN A 2 -5.51 23.01 14.87
CA GLN A 2 -6.58 22.08 14.45
C GLN A 2 -6.03 20.75 13.91
N SER A 3 -5.02 20.78 13.05
CA SER A 3 -4.39 19.58 12.49
C SER A 3 -3.85 18.63 13.59
N SER A 4 -3.23 19.18 14.64
CA SER A 4 -2.75 18.40 15.78
C SER A 4 -3.88 17.71 16.56
N ARG A 5 -5.06 18.32 16.62
CA ARG A 5 -6.24 17.71 17.28
C ARG A 5 -6.79 16.54 16.45
N PHE A 6 -6.83 16.69 15.12
CA PHE A 6 -7.27 15.60 14.22
C PHE A 6 -6.27 14.46 14.12
N ALA A 7 -4.98 14.75 14.29
CA ALA A 7 -3.94 13.72 14.29
C ALA A 7 -3.87 12.92 15.60
N ASN A 8 -4.49 13.41 16.67
CA ASN A 8 -4.53 12.71 17.96
C ASN A 8 -5.77 11.81 18.03
N MET A 9 -5.62 10.58 17.54
CA MET A 9 -6.67 9.57 17.51
C MET A 9 -6.52 8.60 18.69
N GLU A 10 -7.63 8.05 19.15
CA GLU A 10 -7.63 6.97 20.15
C GLU A 10 -7.57 5.62 19.45
N TYR A 11 -6.58 4.81 19.77
CA TYR A 11 -6.36 3.49 19.15
C TYR A 11 -6.79 2.32 20.04
N ASP A 12 -7.08 2.53 21.32
CA ASP A 12 -7.35 1.46 22.30
C ASP A 12 -8.45 0.49 21.88
N PHE A 13 -9.48 0.98 21.21
CA PHE A 13 -10.60 0.13 20.78
C PHE A 13 -10.25 -0.77 19.58
N LEU A 14 -9.19 -0.46 18.83
CA LEU A 14 -8.68 -1.28 17.72
C LEU A 14 -7.47 -2.12 18.13
N PHE A 15 -6.74 -1.69 19.16
CA PHE A 15 -5.47 -2.31 19.52
C PHE A 15 -5.68 -3.62 20.28
N ASP A 16 -5.04 -4.67 19.80
CA ASP A 16 -4.97 -5.96 20.48
C ASP A 16 -3.62 -6.12 21.18
N LYS A 17 -3.68 -6.10 22.52
CA LYS A 17 -2.50 -6.24 23.38
C LYS A 17 -1.85 -7.64 23.32
N GLY A 18 -2.59 -8.65 22.87
CA GLY A 18 -2.09 -10.02 22.79
C GLY A 18 -1.15 -10.25 21.62
N CYS A 19 -1.44 -9.63 20.47
CA CYS A 19 -0.61 -9.72 19.26
C CYS A 19 0.09 -8.41 18.90
N HIS A 20 -0.12 -7.32 19.62
CA HIS A 20 0.41 -5.98 19.37
C HIS A 20 0.04 -5.39 18.01
N LEU A 21 -1.13 -5.74 17.46
CA LEU A 21 -1.62 -5.30 16.16
C LEU A 21 -2.91 -4.49 16.27
N LEU A 22 -3.19 -3.69 15.25
CA LEU A 22 -4.45 -2.99 15.08
C LEU A 22 -5.42 -3.84 14.25
N ALA A 23 -6.64 -4.02 14.76
CA ALA A 23 -7.72 -4.63 13.99
C ALA A 23 -8.09 -3.74 12.79
N ILE A 24 -8.56 -4.37 11.70
CA ILE A 24 -8.93 -3.64 10.48
C ILE A 24 -10.21 -2.82 10.62
N GLY A 25 -11.03 -3.11 11.62
CA GLY A 25 -12.27 -2.40 11.85
C GLY A 25 -12.91 -2.66 13.21
N TYR A 26 -13.97 -1.91 13.47
CA TYR A 26 -14.80 -2.05 14.65
C TYR A 26 -16.27 -1.92 14.28
N ASN A 27 -17.05 -2.96 14.55
CA ASN A 27 -18.48 -2.94 14.39
C ASN A 27 -19.14 -2.19 15.56
N VAL A 28 -19.62 -0.98 15.32
CA VAL A 28 -20.22 -0.12 16.34
C VAL A 28 -21.53 -0.71 16.87
N GLY A 29 -22.35 -1.31 16.03
CA GLY A 29 -23.64 -1.90 16.42
C GLY A 29 -23.47 -3.10 17.35
N GLU A 30 -22.51 -3.96 17.04
CA GLU A 30 -22.20 -5.16 17.84
C GLU A 30 -21.15 -4.88 18.95
N ARG A 31 -20.57 -3.67 18.98
CA ARG A 31 -19.49 -3.28 19.90
C ARG A 31 -18.33 -4.28 19.92
N ARG A 32 -17.92 -4.72 18.73
CA ARG A 32 -16.93 -5.77 18.56
C ARG A 32 -15.86 -5.35 17.54
N ARG A 33 -14.59 -5.62 17.87
CA ARG A 33 -13.50 -5.54 16.92
C ARG A 33 -13.62 -6.64 15.87
N ASP A 34 -13.12 -6.37 14.66
CA ASP A 34 -12.88 -7.41 13.67
C ASP A 34 -11.82 -8.41 14.17
N SER A 35 -11.90 -9.63 13.65
CA SER A 35 -10.93 -10.68 13.93
C SER A 35 -9.68 -10.64 13.03
N SER A 36 -9.67 -9.75 12.06
CA SER A 36 -8.55 -9.55 11.14
C SER A 36 -7.76 -8.31 11.53
N TYR A 37 -6.46 -8.34 11.22
CA TYR A 37 -5.51 -7.30 11.63
C TYR A 37 -4.76 -6.74 10.44
N TYR A 38 -4.31 -5.50 10.55
CA TYR A 38 -3.26 -4.95 9.71
C TYR A 38 -1.92 -5.53 10.17
N ASP A 39 -1.52 -6.63 9.56
CA ASP A 39 -0.44 -7.49 10.02
C ASP A 39 0.81 -7.50 9.13
N LEU A 40 0.81 -6.74 8.01
CA LEU A 40 1.94 -6.68 7.09
C LEU A 40 2.68 -5.34 7.15
N LEU A 41 4.02 -5.40 7.16
CA LEU A 41 4.86 -4.21 7.10
C LEU A 41 4.79 -3.54 5.72
N ALA A 42 4.67 -4.31 4.63
CA ALA A 42 4.41 -3.79 3.29
C ALA A 42 2.92 -3.48 3.11
N SER A 43 2.45 -2.49 3.83
CA SER A 43 1.07 -1.99 3.82
C SER A 43 1.06 -0.50 4.12
N GLU A 44 0.07 0.21 3.62
CA GLU A 44 -0.19 1.60 3.98
C GLU A 44 -0.45 1.76 5.49
N ALA A 45 -0.97 0.73 6.14
CA ALA A 45 -1.23 0.69 7.57
C ALA A 45 0.03 0.87 8.44
N ARG A 46 1.24 0.61 7.88
CA ARG A 46 2.49 0.90 8.61
C ARG A 46 2.62 2.38 8.98
N LEU A 47 2.02 3.30 8.17
CA LEU A 47 1.99 4.73 8.50
C LEU A 47 1.20 4.98 9.78
N CYS A 48 0.03 4.36 9.92
CA CYS A 48 -0.79 4.46 11.14
C CYS A 48 -0.01 3.95 12.35
N CYS A 49 0.61 2.78 12.25
CA CYS A 49 1.43 2.19 13.30
C CYS A 49 2.61 3.12 13.68
N PHE A 50 3.32 3.67 12.70
CA PHE A 50 4.42 4.61 12.91
C PHE A 50 3.97 5.88 13.65
N VAL A 51 2.88 6.50 13.20
CA VAL A 51 2.35 7.73 13.82
C VAL A 51 1.88 7.47 15.24
N ALA A 52 1.15 6.38 15.49
CA ALA A 52 0.65 6.03 16.80
C ALA A 52 1.78 5.74 17.81
N ILE A 53 2.87 5.09 17.37
CA ILE A 53 4.07 4.89 18.19
C ILE A 53 4.75 6.24 18.47
N ALA A 54 4.91 7.09 17.45
CA ALA A 54 5.53 8.41 17.62
C ALA A 54 4.75 9.32 18.58
N GLN A 55 3.45 9.13 18.69
CA GLN A 55 2.57 9.82 19.62
C GLN A 55 2.49 9.16 21.02
N GLY A 56 3.17 8.03 21.21
CA GLY A 56 3.14 7.28 22.48
C GLY A 56 1.82 6.54 22.75
N GLN A 57 0.98 6.36 21.72
CA GLN A 57 -0.32 5.68 21.84
C GLN A 57 -0.23 4.17 21.62
N LEU A 58 0.77 3.71 20.86
CA LEU A 58 1.09 2.30 20.70
C LEU A 58 2.51 2.01 21.20
N PRO A 59 2.76 0.80 21.71
CA PRO A 59 4.10 0.39 22.08
C PRO A 59 4.95 0.11 20.83
N GLN A 60 6.28 0.24 20.95
CA GLN A 60 7.21 0.02 19.85
C GLN A 60 7.15 -1.42 19.31
N GLU A 61 6.76 -2.37 20.13
CA GLU A 61 6.56 -3.78 19.78
C GLU A 61 5.56 -3.95 18.63
N SER A 62 4.61 -3.02 18.49
CA SER A 62 3.65 -3.03 17.37
C SER A 62 4.34 -2.93 16.00
N TRP A 63 5.44 -2.19 15.88
CA TRP A 63 6.23 -2.15 14.65
C TRP A 63 6.88 -3.50 14.33
N PHE A 64 7.36 -4.20 15.35
CA PHE A 64 8.01 -5.50 15.19
C PHE A 64 7.00 -6.65 15.02
N ALA A 65 5.75 -6.46 15.45
CA ALA A 65 4.67 -7.40 15.22
C ALA A 65 4.21 -7.45 13.75
N LEU A 66 4.43 -6.38 12.97
CA LEU A 66 4.14 -6.36 11.54
C LEU A 66 4.96 -7.41 10.79
N GLY A 67 4.31 -8.28 10.06
CA GLY A 67 4.91 -9.38 9.30
C GLY A 67 5.83 -8.90 8.18
N ARG A 68 6.94 -9.61 8.03
CA ARG A 68 8.01 -9.34 7.04
C ARG A 68 8.18 -10.53 6.10
N LEU A 69 7.09 -10.90 5.43
CA LEU A 69 7.13 -11.96 4.43
C LEU A 69 7.91 -11.50 3.22
N LEU A 70 8.96 -12.24 2.85
CA LEU A 70 9.83 -11.94 1.71
C LEU A 70 9.49 -12.85 0.53
N THR A 71 9.53 -12.27 -0.66
CA THR A 71 9.51 -12.96 -1.94
C THR A 71 10.59 -12.38 -2.85
N THR A 72 10.73 -12.90 -4.05
CA THR A 72 11.63 -12.35 -5.07
C THR A 72 10.79 -11.81 -6.23
N ALA A 73 10.93 -10.52 -6.51
CA ALA A 73 10.31 -9.86 -7.65
C ALA A 73 11.18 -8.67 -8.08
N GLY A 74 11.08 -8.24 -9.34
CA GLY A 74 11.89 -7.13 -9.85
C GLY A 74 13.41 -7.36 -9.72
N GLY A 75 13.85 -8.63 -9.77
CA GLY A 75 15.27 -8.97 -9.66
C GLY A 75 15.87 -8.96 -8.25
N GLY A 76 15.08 -8.67 -7.20
CA GLY A 76 15.55 -8.58 -5.82
C GLY A 76 14.55 -9.07 -4.78
N PRO A 77 14.95 -9.12 -3.51
CA PRO A 77 14.05 -9.43 -2.42
C PRO A 77 13.07 -8.28 -2.19
N VAL A 78 11.81 -8.60 -2.00
CA VAL A 78 10.73 -7.65 -1.75
C VAL A 78 9.80 -8.18 -0.66
N LEU A 79 9.37 -7.30 0.23
CA LEU A 79 8.30 -7.64 1.16
C LEU A 79 6.99 -7.80 0.41
N ILE A 80 6.28 -8.88 0.69
CA ILE A 80 4.97 -9.12 0.09
C ILE A 80 3.91 -8.29 0.82
N SER A 81 3.01 -7.67 0.03
CA SER A 81 1.85 -6.96 0.55
C SER A 81 0.58 -7.80 0.45
N TRP A 82 -0.56 -7.26 0.83
CA TRP A 82 -1.84 -7.96 0.68
C TRP A 82 -2.29 -7.99 -0.77
N SER A 83 -2.41 -6.84 -1.43
CA SER A 83 -2.91 -6.75 -2.81
C SER A 83 -1.80 -6.60 -3.86
N GLY A 84 -0.58 -6.22 -3.51
CA GLY A 84 0.47 -5.93 -4.47
C GLY A 84 0.28 -4.60 -5.21
N SER A 85 -0.47 -3.68 -4.61
CA SER A 85 -0.75 -2.35 -5.16
C SER A 85 0.43 -1.40 -4.92
N MET A 86 0.62 -0.43 -5.83
CA MET A 86 1.62 0.61 -5.62
C MET A 86 1.34 1.44 -4.36
N PHE A 87 0.07 1.64 -4.03
CA PHE A 87 -0.37 2.38 -2.84
C PHE A 87 0.20 1.77 -1.56
N GLU A 88 0.07 0.47 -1.36
CA GLU A 88 0.59 -0.23 -0.17
C GLU A 88 2.10 -0.02 0.03
N TYR A 89 2.85 0.03 -1.06
CA TYR A 89 4.31 0.19 -1.01
C TYR A 89 4.75 1.64 -0.81
N LEU A 90 4.17 2.59 -1.52
CA LEU A 90 4.74 3.93 -1.67
C LEU A 90 3.98 5.05 -0.97
N MET A 91 2.66 4.92 -0.72
CA MET A 91 1.92 5.99 -0.04
C MET A 91 2.54 6.42 1.30
N PRO A 92 3.01 5.50 2.16
CA PRO A 92 3.65 5.92 3.40
C PRO A 92 4.88 6.79 3.24
N LEU A 93 5.59 6.71 2.11
CA LEU A 93 6.79 7.53 1.84
C LEU A 93 6.47 9.03 1.69
N LEU A 94 5.21 9.40 1.47
CA LEU A 94 4.79 10.80 1.46
C LEU A 94 4.98 11.48 2.83
N VAL A 95 5.00 10.70 3.91
CA VAL A 95 5.02 11.20 5.29
C VAL A 95 6.17 10.60 6.10
N MET A 96 6.50 9.33 5.85
CA MET A 96 7.56 8.61 6.56
C MET A 96 8.93 8.85 5.91
N PRO A 97 9.99 9.03 6.71
CA PRO A 97 11.34 9.08 6.15
C PRO A 97 11.75 7.73 5.56
N THR A 98 12.55 7.78 4.50
CA THR A 98 13.21 6.62 3.89
C THR A 98 14.71 6.70 4.17
N TYR A 99 15.31 5.55 4.45
CA TYR A 99 16.75 5.43 4.69
C TYR A 99 17.34 4.45 3.67
N ASP A 100 18.39 4.87 3.00
CA ASP A 100 19.07 4.10 1.95
C ASP A 100 19.50 2.72 2.44
N ASN A 101 19.35 1.73 1.56
CA ASN A 101 19.75 0.34 1.79
C ASN A 101 19.02 -0.38 2.95
N THR A 102 17.93 0.19 3.46
CA THR A 102 17.06 -0.51 4.40
C THR A 102 16.12 -1.47 3.68
N LEU A 103 15.51 -2.38 4.44
CA LEU A 103 14.53 -3.34 3.90
C LEU A 103 13.35 -2.63 3.19
N LEU A 104 12.86 -1.52 3.72
CA LEU A 104 11.76 -0.77 3.11
C LEU A 104 12.21 -0.01 1.84
N ASP A 105 13.41 0.54 1.80
CA ASP A 105 13.99 1.15 0.61
C ASP A 105 14.14 0.13 -0.52
N GLN A 106 14.77 -1.00 -0.23
CA GLN A 106 14.93 -2.10 -1.20
C GLN A 106 13.57 -2.63 -1.69
N THR A 107 12.60 -2.77 -0.76
CA THR A 107 11.24 -3.18 -1.11
C THR A 107 10.56 -2.18 -2.05
N GLY A 108 10.66 -0.87 -1.79
CA GLY A 108 10.09 0.15 -2.66
C GLY A 108 10.67 0.10 -4.08
N LYS A 109 12.00 -0.01 -4.19
CA LYS A 109 12.70 -0.13 -5.48
C LYS A 109 12.28 -1.40 -6.24
N ALA A 110 12.32 -2.56 -5.61
CA ALA A 110 11.94 -3.83 -6.22
C ALA A 110 10.45 -3.87 -6.62
N ALA A 111 9.57 -3.24 -5.83
CA ALA A 111 8.15 -3.14 -6.17
C ALA A 111 7.93 -2.29 -7.43
N VAL A 112 8.62 -1.15 -7.57
CA VAL A 112 8.54 -0.30 -8.77
C VAL A 112 9.11 -1.04 -9.98
N GLU A 113 10.26 -1.69 -9.87
CA GLU A 113 10.85 -2.50 -10.96
C GLU A 113 9.87 -3.59 -11.42
N ARG A 114 9.24 -4.29 -10.48
CA ARG A 114 8.23 -5.33 -10.82
C ARG A 114 7.00 -4.73 -11.50
N GLN A 115 6.55 -3.55 -11.11
CA GLN A 115 5.45 -2.84 -11.76
C GLN A 115 5.80 -2.48 -13.22
N ILE A 116 7.02 -1.96 -13.44
CA ILE A 116 7.53 -1.63 -14.78
C ILE A 116 7.61 -2.89 -15.65
N GLU A 117 8.18 -3.96 -15.11
CA GLU A 117 8.27 -5.26 -15.80
C GLU A 117 6.88 -5.79 -16.18
N TYR A 118 5.93 -5.73 -15.24
CA TYR A 118 4.56 -6.22 -15.48
C TYR A 118 3.83 -5.39 -16.55
N GLY A 119 3.93 -4.06 -16.52
CA GLY A 119 3.39 -3.20 -17.56
C GLY A 119 3.97 -3.53 -18.94
N ARG A 120 5.29 -3.78 -19.00
CA ARG A 120 5.98 -4.20 -20.24
C ARG A 120 5.48 -5.57 -20.72
N GLN A 121 5.34 -6.54 -19.83
CA GLN A 121 4.80 -7.87 -20.15
C GLN A 121 3.37 -7.83 -20.70
N ARG A 122 2.57 -6.88 -20.20
CA ARG A 122 1.17 -6.69 -20.59
C ARG A 122 0.99 -5.75 -21.78
N GLY A 123 2.05 -5.07 -22.24
CA GLY A 123 2.01 -4.10 -23.33
C GLY A 123 1.27 -2.80 -23.00
N VAL A 124 1.14 -2.45 -21.71
CA VAL A 124 0.43 -1.26 -21.21
C VAL A 124 1.35 -0.36 -20.39
N PRO A 125 0.99 0.91 -20.14
CA PRO A 125 1.65 1.70 -19.11
C PRO A 125 1.62 0.95 -17.78
N TRP A 126 2.61 1.18 -16.93
CA TRP A 126 2.64 0.57 -15.60
C TRP A 126 1.99 1.48 -14.53
N GLY A 127 1.71 0.92 -13.36
CA GLY A 127 1.12 1.65 -12.24
C GLY A 127 -0.20 1.04 -11.79
N VAL A 128 -0.18 -0.30 -11.61
CA VAL A 128 -1.33 -1.02 -11.07
C VAL A 128 -1.45 -0.72 -9.58
N SER A 129 -2.61 -0.20 -9.18
CA SER A 129 -2.84 0.18 -7.79
C SER A 129 -4.33 0.21 -7.50
N GLU A 130 -4.69 0.51 -6.25
CA GLU A 130 -6.08 0.71 -5.83
C GLU A 130 -6.76 1.79 -6.67
N SER A 131 -7.85 1.44 -7.32
CA SER A 131 -8.55 2.32 -8.24
C SER A 131 -9.96 1.80 -8.50
N GLY A 132 -10.69 2.37 -9.43
CA GLY A 132 -11.94 1.84 -9.94
C GLY A 132 -11.85 1.47 -11.40
N TYR A 133 -12.74 0.61 -11.81
CA TYR A 133 -13.01 0.44 -13.23
C TYR A 133 -13.58 1.74 -13.81
N ASN A 134 -13.36 1.98 -15.09
CA ASN A 134 -14.02 3.06 -15.82
C ASN A 134 -15.51 2.72 -16.09
N THR A 135 -16.22 2.32 -15.03
CA THR A 135 -17.64 1.94 -15.05
C THR A 135 -18.30 2.32 -13.73
N ILE A 136 -19.61 2.50 -13.81
CA ILE A 136 -20.48 2.69 -12.64
C ILE A 136 -21.57 1.64 -12.68
N ASP A 137 -22.12 1.27 -11.55
CA ASP A 137 -23.30 0.37 -11.49
C ASP A 137 -24.60 1.12 -11.75
N VAL A 138 -25.73 0.41 -11.72
CA VAL A 138 -27.06 0.97 -11.96
C VAL A 138 -27.49 2.03 -10.92
N HIS A 139 -26.80 2.08 -9.79
CA HIS A 139 -27.00 3.08 -8.73
C HIS A 139 -25.99 4.23 -8.79
N LEU A 140 -25.20 4.32 -9.87
CA LEU A 140 -24.14 5.31 -10.08
C LEU A 140 -22.98 5.18 -9.08
N ASN A 141 -22.79 4.02 -8.45
CA ASN A 141 -21.68 3.80 -7.55
C ASN A 141 -20.39 3.52 -8.34
N TYR A 142 -19.31 4.12 -7.87
CA TYR A 142 -17.95 3.88 -8.34
C TYR A 142 -17.52 2.45 -8.01
N GLN A 143 -17.01 1.73 -9.02
CA GLN A 143 -16.61 0.33 -8.90
C GLN A 143 -15.15 0.20 -8.49
N TYR A 144 -14.88 0.47 -7.21
CA TYR A 144 -13.54 0.38 -6.62
C TYR A 144 -13.06 -1.05 -6.43
N ARG A 145 -11.76 -1.25 -6.64
CA ARG A 145 -11.08 -2.51 -6.31
C ARG A 145 -9.60 -2.25 -5.95
N ALA A 146 -9.05 -3.06 -5.05
CA ALA A 146 -7.62 -3.13 -4.80
C ALA A 146 -6.95 -3.98 -5.89
N PHE A 147 -6.51 -3.33 -6.97
CA PHE A 147 -5.72 -3.95 -8.02
C PHE A 147 -4.25 -4.00 -7.62
N GLY A 148 -3.54 -5.03 -8.07
CA GLY A 148 -2.13 -5.20 -7.78
C GLY A 148 -1.42 -6.09 -8.78
N VAL A 149 -0.11 -6.20 -8.62
CA VAL A 149 0.75 -6.96 -9.51
C VAL A 149 1.00 -8.36 -8.97
N PRO A 150 0.83 -9.41 -9.79
CA PRO A 150 1.18 -10.77 -9.41
C PRO A 150 2.65 -10.88 -8.96
N GLY A 151 2.86 -11.58 -7.85
CA GLY A 151 4.17 -11.75 -7.22
C GLY A 151 4.49 -10.69 -6.14
N LEU A 152 3.69 -9.61 -6.04
CA LEU A 152 3.83 -8.60 -5.00
C LEU A 152 2.77 -8.73 -3.89
N GLY A 153 1.67 -9.43 -4.14
CA GLY A 153 0.56 -9.54 -3.19
C GLY A 153 0.14 -10.98 -2.92
N LEU A 154 -0.43 -11.19 -1.72
CA LEU A 154 -1.02 -12.46 -1.30
C LEU A 154 -2.39 -12.72 -1.93
N LYS A 155 -3.09 -11.67 -2.34
CA LYS A 155 -4.42 -11.74 -2.92
C LYS A 155 -4.42 -12.59 -4.19
N ARG A 156 -5.43 -13.43 -4.34
CA ARG A 156 -5.64 -14.24 -5.54
C ARG A 156 -6.29 -13.42 -6.67
N GLY A 157 -6.08 -13.83 -7.93
CA GLY A 157 -6.71 -13.21 -9.09
C GLY A 157 -6.13 -11.84 -9.47
N LEU A 158 -4.89 -11.53 -9.06
CA LEU A 158 -4.23 -10.27 -9.41
C LEU A 158 -3.93 -10.14 -10.91
N ALA A 159 -3.88 -11.25 -11.65
CA ALA A 159 -3.64 -11.25 -13.09
C ALA A 159 -4.92 -11.13 -13.93
N ASP A 160 -6.10 -11.24 -13.33
CA ASP A 160 -7.38 -11.29 -14.04
C ASP A 160 -7.72 -9.94 -14.69
N ASP A 161 -7.42 -8.86 -14.00
CA ASP A 161 -7.68 -7.50 -14.46
C ASP A 161 -6.41 -6.64 -14.44
N VAL A 162 -6.28 -5.75 -15.42
CA VAL A 162 -5.23 -4.72 -15.46
C VAL A 162 -5.89 -3.35 -15.50
N VAL A 163 -5.81 -2.65 -14.39
CA VAL A 163 -6.27 -1.27 -14.27
C VAL A 163 -5.11 -0.39 -13.84
N ILE A 164 -4.79 0.58 -14.68
CA ILE A 164 -3.69 1.52 -14.43
C ILE A 164 -4.24 2.72 -13.69
N ALA A 165 -3.61 3.03 -12.56
CA ALA A 165 -3.92 4.21 -11.75
C ALA A 165 -2.81 5.26 -11.95
N PRO A 166 -3.06 6.38 -12.64
CA PRO A 166 -2.01 7.38 -12.95
C PRO A 166 -1.28 7.91 -11.71
N TYR A 167 -1.97 8.01 -10.57
CA TYR A 167 -1.35 8.45 -9.32
C TYR A 167 -0.23 7.51 -8.83
N ALA A 168 -0.25 6.24 -9.21
CA ALA A 168 0.79 5.28 -8.87
C ALA A 168 2.14 5.67 -9.47
N SER A 169 2.13 6.18 -10.72
CA SER A 169 3.34 6.75 -11.34
C SER A 169 3.82 8.01 -10.62
N ALA A 170 2.89 8.85 -10.15
CA ALA A 170 3.25 10.02 -9.36
C ALA A 170 3.89 9.62 -8.00
N LEU A 171 3.41 8.60 -7.33
CA LEU A 171 4.06 8.06 -6.13
C LEU A 171 5.47 7.52 -6.44
N ALA A 172 5.64 6.87 -7.57
CA ALA A 172 6.92 6.30 -7.98
C ALA A 172 8.00 7.35 -8.30
N LEU A 173 7.66 8.63 -8.46
CA LEU A 173 8.64 9.72 -8.58
C LEU A 173 9.62 9.77 -7.38
N MET A 174 9.18 9.29 -6.22
CA MET A 174 10.03 9.25 -5.02
C MET A 174 11.11 8.16 -5.08
N VAL A 175 10.98 7.19 -5.99
CA VAL A 175 11.83 5.98 -6.04
C VAL A 175 12.56 5.87 -7.38
N ALA A 176 11.86 6.11 -8.49
CA ALA A 176 12.35 5.98 -9.86
C ALA A 176 11.82 7.16 -10.71
N PRO A 177 12.36 8.38 -10.52
CA PRO A 177 11.81 9.58 -11.12
C PRO A 177 11.83 9.59 -12.65
N GLU A 178 12.88 9.06 -13.26
CA GLU A 178 13.01 9.05 -14.73
C GLU A 178 11.96 8.13 -15.36
N GLU A 179 11.84 6.90 -14.90
CA GLU A 179 10.86 5.93 -15.37
C GLU A 179 9.42 6.39 -15.12
N ALA A 180 9.19 7.02 -13.95
CA ALA A 180 7.89 7.57 -13.61
C ALA A 180 7.49 8.73 -14.55
N CYS A 181 8.40 9.65 -14.87
CA CYS A 181 8.17 10.72 -15.84
C CYS A 181 7.85 10.19 -17.23
N LEU A 182 8.62 9.21 -17.71
CA LEU A 182 8.39 8.57 -19.01
C LEU A 182 7.02 7.87 -19.05
N ASN A 183 6.63 7.19 -17.97
CA ASN A 183 5.33 6.54 -17.92
C ASN A 183 4.16 7.53 -17.84
N LEU A 184 4.31 8.65 -17.12
CA LEU A 184 3.31 9.72 -17.11
C LEU A 184 3.12 10.36 -18.51
N GLN A 185 4.21 10.56 -19.26
CA GLN A 185 4.13 11.01 -20.65
C GLN A 185 3.41 9.99 -21.54
N ARG A 186 3.69 8.70 -21.36
CA ARG A 186 3.01 7.63 -22.08
C ARG A 186 1.51 7.59 -21.74
N LEU A 187 1.14 7.69 -20.46
CA LEU A 187 -0.26 7.76 -20.04
C LEU A 187 -0.99 8.94 -20.65
N ALA A 188 -0.35 10.12 -20.73
CA ALA A 188 -0.94 11.30 -21.35
C ALA A 188 -1.11 11.17 -22.87
N ALA A 189 -0.34 10.31 -23.53
CA ALA A 189 -0.44 10.06 -24.96
C ALA A 189 -1.46 8.98 -25.34
N GLU A 190 -1.71 8.03 -24.45
CA GLU A 190 -2.62 6.90 -24.66
C GLU A 190 -4.03 7.13 -24.08
N GLY A 191 -4.23 8.10 -23.21
CA GLY A 191 -5.50 8.42 -22.52
C GLY A 191 -6.10 9.70 -22.97
#